data_865562e8a998b83e5ea5045821f8b8b7
#
_entry.id   865562e8a998b83e5ea5045821f8b8b7
#
_cell.length_a   1.000
_cell.length_b   1.000
_cell.length_c   1.000
_cell.angle_alpha   90.00
_cell.angle_beta   90.00
_cell.angle_gamma   90.00
#
_symmetry.space_group_name_H-M   'P 1'
#
loop_
_entity.id
_entity.type
_entity.pdbx_description
1 polymer ?
#
loop_
_entity_poly.entity_id
_entity_poly.type
_entity_poly.pdbx_seq_one_letter_code
_entity_poly.pdbx_strand_id
1 'polypeptide(L)'
;MKLLILESSTTSAKAMLYDAESDTWRIVTKPYGFAHDSNGTHDGEAVFLKTAQAAKEIADGIQVDIILQSTTWHSLALTDKDGALLSPVELWSYTGANELCKRLRENGFEKNYYRKTGCLI
;
A
#
# COMPACT_ATOMS: atom_id res chain seq x y z
N MET A 1 -23.52 10.59 8.93
CA MET A 1 -22.55 9.47 8.91
C MET A 1 -21.26 9.98 8.30
N LYS A 2 -20.11 9.78 9.00
CA LYS A 2 -18.80 10.26 8.57
C LYS A 2 -17.88 9.09 8.24
N LEU A 3 -17.33 9.09 7.03
CA LEU A 3 -16.42 8.06 6.53
C LEU A 3 -15.00 8.63 6.45
N LEU A 4 -14.04 7.93 7.02
CA LEU A 4 -12.62 8.22 6.86
C LEU A 4 -12.01 7.18 5.90
N ILE A 5 -11.55 7.63 4.73
CA ILE A 5 -10.91 6.79 3.75
C ILE A 5 -9.40 7.05 3.79
N LEU A 6 -8.61 6.00 3.99
CA LEU A 6 -7.15 6.05 4.03
C LEU A 6 -6.60 5.38 2.78
N GLU A 7 -5.79 6.11 2.03
CA GLU A 7 -5.11 5.60 0.85
C GLU A 7 -3.59 5.65 1.05
N SER A 8 -2.94 4.49 0.97
CA SER A 8 -1.48 4.36 0.92
C SER A 8 -1.07 4.03 -0.51
N SER A 9 -0.78 5.07 -1.31
CA SER A 9 -0.36 4.90 -2.71
C SER A 9 1.16 4.76 -2.84
N THR A 10 1.67 4.71 -4.06
CA THR A 10 3.11 4.55 -4.32
C THR A 10 3.94 5.77 -3.88
N THR A 11 3.39 6.98 -3.91
CA THR A 11 4.16 8.22 -3.69
C THR A 11 3.69 9.05 -2.51
N SER A 12 2.49 8.78 -2.00
CA SER A 12 1.88 9.57 -0.94
C SER A 12 0.83 8.78 -0.17
N ALA A 13 0.61 9.18 1.07
CA ALA A 13 -0.57 8.84 1.84
C ALA A 13 -1.65 9.92 1.65
N LYS A 14 -2.89 9.51 1.56
CA LYS A 14 -4.04 10.41 1.54
C LYS A 14 -5.04 9.98 2.60
N ALA A 15 -5.67 10.96 3.23
CA ALA A 15 -6.85 10.75 4.05
C ALA A 15 -7.98 11.61 3.50
N MET A 16 -9.15 11.01 3.32
CA MET A 16 -10.35 11.67 2.85
C MET A 16 -11.44 11.50 3.90
N LEU A 17 -12.08 12.59 4.28
CA LEU A 17 -13.22 12.59 5.18
C LEU A 17 -14.48 12.98 4.38
N TYR A 18 -15.45 12.09 4.35
CA TYR A 18 -16.75 12.31 3.74
C TYR A 18 -17.83 12.42 4.80
N ASP A 19 -18.62 13.49 4.74
CA ASP A 19 -19.80 13.66 5.56
C ASP A 19 -21.06 13.45 4.71
N ALA A 20 -21.77 12.36 4.97
CA ALA A 20 -22.96 11.98 4.20
C ALA A 20 -24.19 12.86 4.48
N GLU A 21 -24.21 13.65 5.56
CA GLU A 21 -25.32 14.57 5.85
C GLU A 21 -25.24 15.84 5.02
N SER A 22 -24.02 16.36 4.86
CA SER A 22 -23.77 17.58 4.11
C SER A 22 -23.30 17.33 2.66
N ASP A 23 -23.05 16.06 2.29
CA ASP A 23 -22.46 15.64 1.02
C ASP A 23 -21.15 16.37 0.70
N THR A 24 -20.28 16.46 1.71
CA THR A 24 -19.03 17.20 1.60
C THR A 24 -17.80 16.31 1.78
N TRP A 25 -16.72 16.69 1.09
CA TRP A 25 -15.43 16.00 1.13
C TRP A 25 -14.33 16.94 1.60
N ARG A 26 -13.43 16.42 2.41
CA ARG A 26 -12.12 17.01 2.70
C ARG A 26 -11.03 16.01 2.40
N ILE A 27 -9.87 16.48 1.94
CA ILE A 27 -8.74 15.62 1.57
C ILE A 27 -7.45 16.23 2.13
N VAL A 28 -6.63 15.38 2.75
CA VAL A 28 -5.26 15.70 3.17
C VAL A 28 -4.32 14.72 2.47
N THR A 29 -3.26 15.24 1.85
CA THR A 29 -2.21 14.45 1.19
C THR A 29 -0.88 14.68 1.86
N LYS A 30 -0.17 13.59 2.16
CA LYS A 30 1.18 13.59 2.73
C LYS A 30 2.13 12.84 1.77
N PRO A 31 2.94 13.54 0.98
CA PRO A 31 3.99 12.90 0.20
C PRO A 31 4.96 12.15 1.13
N TYR A 32 5.43 11.00 0.69
CA TYR A 32 6.37 10.23 1.52
C TYR A 32 7.73 10.93 1.65
N GLY A 33 8.16 11.66 0.62
CA GLY A 33 9.40 12.43 0.65
C GLY A 33 10.67 11.59 0.46
N PHE A 34 10.54 10.29 0.29
CA PHE A 34 11.64 9.42 -0.10
C PHE A 34 11.54 9.11 -1.59
N ALA A 35 12.69 9.09 -2.26
CA ALA A 35 12.78 8.58 -3.60
C ALA A 35 12.39 7.09 -3.57
N HIS A 36 11.69 6.62 -4.61
CA HIS A 36 11.58 5.18 -4.82
C HIS A 36 12.98 4.61 -4.81
N ASP A 37 13.20 3.62 -3.95
CA ASP A 37 14.41 2.83 -4.08
C ASP A 37 14.44 2.28 -5.51
N SER A 38 15.62 2.34 -6.14
CA SER A 38 15.84 1.84 -7.50
C SER A 38 15.41 0.38 -7.69
N ASN A 39 15.23 -0.35 -6.60
CA ASN A 39 14.82 -1.75 -6.58
C ASN A 39 13.30 -1.95 -6.41
N GLY A 40 12.51 -0.88 -6.31
CA GLY A 40 11.06 -1.00 -6.13
C GLY A 40 10.65 -1.42 -4.71
N THR A 41 11.31 -0.87 -3.68
CA THR A 41 10.95 -1.11 -2.28
C THR A 41 10.49 0.17 -1.58
N HIS A 42 9.76 0.00 -0.46
CA HIS A 42 9.31 1.08 0.41
C HIS A 42 9.65 0.80 1.87
N ASP A 43 9.94 1.86 2.61
CA ASP A 43 9.90 1.85 4.07
C ASP A 43 8.44 1.81 4.54
N GLY A 44 7.97 0.63 4.94
CA GLY A 44 6.58 0.43 5.35
C GLY A 44 6.20 1.18 6.63
N GLU A 45 7.14 1.38 7.55
CA GLU A 45 6.93 2.17 8.77
C GLU A 45 6.70 3.65 8.41
N ALA A 46 7.52 4.22 7.54
CA ALA A 46 7.34 5.59 7.07
C ALA A 46 6.02 5.78 6.32
N VAL A 47 5.59 4.81 5.51
CA VAL A 47 4.27 4.80 4.86
C VAL A 47 3.15 4.82 5.90
N PHE A 48 3.22 3.94 6.91
CA PHE A 48 2.24 3.89 7.98
C PHE A 48 2.16 5.21 8.76
N LEU A 49 3.29 5.76 9.17
CA LEU A 49 3.35 7.03 9.91
C LEU A 49 2.77 8.19 9.12
N LYS A 50 3.03 8.29 7.82
CA LYS A 50 2.44 9.33 6.96
C LYS A 50 0.94 9.16 6.80
N THR A 51 0.46 7.93 6.70
CA THR A 51 -0.98 7.63 6.64
C THR A 51 -1.66 8.00 7.94
N ALA A 52 -1.08 7.64 9.08
CA ALA A 52 -1.59 8.01 10.41
C ALA A 52 -1.59 9.53 10.64
N GLN A 53 -0.55 10.25 10.19
CA GLN A 53 -0.49 11.70 10.23
C GLN A 53 -1.61 12.36 9.41
N ALA A 54 -1.86 11.88 8.19
CA ALA A 54 -2.94 12.38 7.35
C ALA A 54 -4.32 12.13 8.00
N ALA A 55 -4.52 10.93 8.55
CA ALA A 55 -5.74 10.56 9.27
C ALA A 55 -5.99 11.47 10.48
N LYS A 56 -4.97 11.66 11.32
CA LYS A 56 -5.05 12.51 12.50
C LYS A 56 -5.40 13.95 12.14
N GLU A 57 -4.74 14.49 11.11
CA GLU A 57 -4.97 15.88 10.69
C GLU A 57 -6.40 16.13 10.22
N ILE A 58 -6.93 15.21 9.38
CA ILE A 58 -8.26 15.41 8.79
C ILE A 58 -9.41 15.11 9.76
N ALA A 59 -9.19 14.19 10.70
CA ALA A 59 -10.20 13.72 11.66
C ALA A 59 -10.08 14.39 13.03
N ASP A 60 -9.22 15.42 13.19
CA ASP A 60 -9.02 16.08 14.47
C ASP A 60 -10.33 16.63 15.04
N GLY A 61 -10.68 16.17 16.26
CA GLY A 61 -11.93 16.53 16.93
C GLY A 61 -13.22 15.99 16.29
N ILE A 62 -13.13 15.08 15.30
CA ILE A 62 -14.28 14.55 14.58
C ILE A 62 -14.50 13.09 14.95
N GLN A 63 -15.71 12.74 15.35
CA GLN A 63 -16.12 11.36 15.50
C GLN A 63 -16.35 10.75 14.11
N VAL A 64 -15.62 9.68 13.80
CA VAL A 64 -15.70 8.92 12.55
C VAL A 64 -16.53 7.66 12.81
N ASP A 65 -17.47 7.36 11.91
CA ASP A 65 -18.34 6.19 12.02
C ASP A 65 -17.72 4.95 11.35
N ILE A 66 -17.02 5.13 10.22
CA ILE A 66 -16.45 4.03 9.43
C ILE A 66 -15.06 4.44 8.91
N ILE A 67 -14.10 3.52 9.00
CA ILE A 67 -12.78 3.65 8.36
C ILE A 67 -12.69 2.65 7.20
N LEU A 68 -12.34 3.15 6.02
CA LEU A 68 -12.07 2.38 4.83
C LEU A 68 -10.58 2.49 4.46
N GLN A 69 -10.01 1.44 3.89
CA GLN A 69 -8.62 1.44 3.44
C GLN A 69 -8.51 1.10 1.95
N SER A 70 -7.60 1.81 1.27
CA SER A 70 -7.15 1.52 -0.08
C SER A 70 -5.62 1.51 -0.10
N THR A 71 -5.03 0.48 -0.70
CA THR A 71 -3.59 0.31 -0.73
C THR A 71 -3.09 -0.02 -2.12
N THR A 72 -1.78 0.10 -2.33
CA THR A 72 -1.12 -0.33 -3.56
C THR A 72 -1.22 -1.85 -3.69
N TRP A 73 -1.74 -2.31 -4.81
CA TRP A 73 -1.86 -3.73 -5.11
C TRP A 73 -0.50 -4.33 -5.51
N HIS A 74 -0.37 -5.64 -5.33
CA HIS A 74 0.82 -6.46 -5.62
C HIS A 74 2.06 -6.06 -4.81
N SER A 75 1.88 -5.62 -3.58
CA SER A 75 2.99 -5.40 -2.66
C SER A 75 3.10 -6.54 -1.65
N LEU A 76 4.33 -6.83 -1.22
CA LEU A 76 4.62 -7.87 -0.24
C LEU A 76 5.35 -7.27 0.96
N ALA A 77 4.84 -7.52 2.14
CA ALA A 77 5.50 -7.23 3.41
C ALA A 77 5.74 -8.52 4.18
N LEU A 78 6.95 -8.71 4.68
CA LEU A 78 7.28 -9.79 5.60
C LEU A 78 7.31 -9.25 7.03
N THR A 79 6.57 -9.91 7.93
CA THR A 79 6.51 -9.51 9.33
C THR A 79 6.84 -10.68 10.24
N ASP A 80 7.30 -10.36 11.45
CA ASP A 80 7.36 -11.35 12.52
C ASP A 80 5.95 -11.62 13.11
N LYS A 81 5.90 -12.46 14.15
CA LYS A 81 4.65 -12.82 14.84
C LYS A 81 3.97 -11.64 15.56
N ASP A 82 4.69 -10.58 15.83
CA ASP A 82 4.22 -9.38 16.54
C ASP A 82 3.88 -8.24 15.55
N GLY A 83 4.04 -8.49 14.23
CA GLY A 83 3.72 -7.56 13.15
C GLY A 83 4.84 -6.59 12.80
N ALA A 84 6.04 -6.73 13.38
CA ALA A 84 7.19 -5.91 13.01
C ALA A 84 7.74 -6.33 11.64
N LEU A 85 8.08 -5.33 10.82
CA LEU A 85 8.64 -5.59 9.49
C LEU A 85 10.03 -6.24 9.58
N LEU A 86 10.21 -7.33 8.84
CA LEU A 86 11.49 -8.05 8.72
C LEU A 86 12.34 -7.53 7.55
N SER A 87 11.73 -6.84 6.60
CA SER A 87 12.37 -6.25 5.43
C SER A 87 11.59 -5.04 4.94
N PRO A 88 12.15 -4.20 4.05
CA PRO A 88 11.37 -3.23 3.30
C PRO A 88 10.20 -3.90 2.57
N VAL A 89 9.13 -3.16 2.34
CA VAL A 89 7.98 -3.62 1.56
C VAL A 89 8.36 -3.68 0.08
N GLU A 90 8.23 -4.85 -0.53
CA GLU A 90 8.45 -5.04 -1.96
C GLU A 90 7.20 -4.61 -2.74
N LEU A 91 7.36 -3.67 -3.66
CA LEU A 91 6.28 -3.16 -4.50
C LEU A 91 6.09 -4.01 -5.76
N TRP A 92 5.02 -3.76 -6.49
CA TRP A 92 4.77 -4.35 -7.80
C TRP A 92 5.91 -4.15 -8.81
N SER A 93 6.73 -3.13 -8.64
CA SER A 93 7.89 -2.80 -9.47
C SER A 93 9.21 -3.43 -8.97
N TYR A 94 9.16 -4.28 -7.95
CA TYR A 94 10.34 -4.90 -7.37
C TYR A 94 11.06 -5.81 -8.38
N THR A 95 12.35 -5.57 -8.59
CA THR A 95 13.16 -6.26 -9.58
C THR A 95 14.04 -7.38 -9.01
N GLY A 96 14.10 -7.51 -7.69
CA GLY A 96 14.96 -8.51 -7.02
C GLY A 96 14.59 -9.97 -7.33
N ALA A 97 13.35 -10.23 -7.79
CA ALA A 97 12.90 -11.57 -8.19
C ALA A 97 13.20 -11.93 -9.65
N ASN A 98 13.76 -11.03 -10.47
CA ASN A 98 13.90 -11.21 -11.92
C ASN A 98 14.62 -12.51 -12.32
N GLU A 99 15.72 -12.84 -11.65
CA GLU A 99 16.48 -14.06 -11.94
C GLU A 99 15.69 -15.34 -11.57
N LEU A 100 14.94 -15.30 -10.49
CA LEU A 100 14.04 -16.40 -10.12
C LEU A 100 12.92 -16.55 -11.16
N CYS A 101 12.27 -15.45 -11.54
CA CYS A 101 11.22 -15.45 -12.56
C CYS A 101 11.74 -16.02 -13.90
N LYS A 102 12.93 -15.62 -14.31
CA LYS A 102 13.58 -16.17 -15.51
C LYS A 102 13.72 -17.69 -15.44
N ARG A 103 14.28 -18.22 -14.36
CA ARG A 103 14.41 -19.68 -14.14
C ARG A 103 13.07 -20.40 -14.12
N LEU A 104 12.04 -19.80 -13.54
CA LEU A 104 10.70 -20.39 -13.48
C LEU A 104 10.03 -20.43 -14.87
N ARG A 105 10.30 -19.46 -15.73
CA ARG A 105 9.86 -19.50 -17.14
C ARG A 105 10.58 -20.58 -17.93
N GLU A 106 11.91 -20.66 -17.81
CA GLU A 106 12.75 -21.60 -18.53
C GLU A 106 12.43 -23.07 -18.20
N ASN A 107 12.05 -23.38 -16.96
CA ASN A 107 11.67 -24.72 -16.54
C ASN A 107 10.19 -25.09 -16.79
N GLY A 108 9.42 -24.19 -17.42
CA GLY A 108 8.03 -24.43 -17.79
C GLY A 108 7.02 -24.27 -16.65
N PHE A 109 7.43 -23.83 -15.47
CA PHE A 109 6.54 -23.60 -14.32
C PHE A 109 5.48 -22.56 -14.65
N GLU A 110 5.81 -21.51 -15.41
CA GLU A 110 4.90 -20.40 -15.75
C GLU A 110 3.61 -20.88 -16.39
N LYS A 111 3.67 -21.89 -17.30
CA LYS A 111 2.46 -22.41 -17.96
C LYS A 111 1.44 -22.99 -16.98
N ASN A 112 1.91 -23.72 -15.98
CA ASN A 112 1.04 -24.30 -14.94
C ASN A 112 0.55 -23.24 -13.96
N TYR A 113 1.38 -22.28 -13.64
CA TYR A 113 1.05 -21.14 -12.79
C TYR A 113 -0.03 -20.28 -13.44
N TYR A 114 0.15 -19.89 -14.71
CA TYR A 114 -0.83 -19.13 -15.47
C TYR A 114 -2.21 -19.80 -15.52
N ARG A 115 -2.25 -21.11 -15.75
CA ARG A 115 -3.51 -21.86 -15.79
C ARG A 115 -4.29 -21.82 -14.48
N LYS A 116 -3.61 -21.68 -13.35
CA LYS A 116 -4.21 -21.67 -12.01
C LYS A 116 -4.58 -20.27 -11.55
N THR A 117 -3.82 -19.27 -11.92
CA THR A 117 -3.90 -17.90 -11.35
C THR A 117 -4.36 -16.85 -12.34
N GLY A 118 -4.21 -17.10 -13.66
CA GLY A 118 -4.39 -16.09 -14.70
C GLY A 118 -3.26 -15.05 -14.78
N CYS A 119 -2.20 -15.19 -13.98
CA CYS A 119 -1.07 -14.27 -13.93
C CYS A 119 0.18 -14.86 -14.57
N LEU A 120 0.96 -14.03 -15.27
CA LEU A 120 2.32 -14.37 -15.70
C LEU A 120 3.31 -14.23 -14.52
N ILE A 121 4.46 -14.88 -14.65
CA ILE A 121 5.58 -14.73 -13.70
C ILE A 121 6.56 -13.67 -14.22
#